data_f4ee452e8a4a997466ce462dc1d15ed6
#
_entry.id   f4ee452e8a4a997466ce462dc1d15ed6
#
_cell.length_a   1.000
_cell.length_b   1.000
_cell.length_c   1.000
_cell.angle_alpha   90.00
_cell.angle_beta   90.00
_cell.angle_gamma   90.00
#
_symmetry.space_group_name_H-M   'P 1'
#
loop_
_entity.id
_entity.type
_entity.pdbx_description
1 polymer ?
#
loop_
_entity_poly.entity_id
_entity_poly.type
_entity_poly.pdbx_seq_one_letter_code
_entity_poly.pdbx_strand_id
1 'polypeptide(L)'
;MKTHAIVQRGPRRLEYVQLPLPETLAPDEALVRVEGCGICGTDYERYEGSLGHIPELIPGHEPVGRIERIGDSAAQRMQLKEGDRVAVQPHYGCGVCSYCVEGMFQLCARKINLGLSPLSEGCGLWGGFAEHMMLKGNAIVHRMPDSLPIEDAVMFNPLGAGFEWAITSAGTRVGDDVLIFGPGQRGLACVIAAVIAGANRIVVTGLQKDAYKLELARSLGATEVVAVDPADPASLARALEGQRFDRVIDVTPVATQPILDAIALVRPGGTIVLAGLKGNTRTVALRPDDLVMDGIEIKGVRGISTRSYGLAVRAICSGAYDFSAWHTHTMALKDAELAIRILAGEVRQGPEPLHITIVP
;
A
#
# COMPACT_ATOMS: atom_id res chain seq x y z
N MET A 1 8.37 27.73 -15.35
CA MET A 1 7.79 27.59 -13.99
C MET A 1 8.62 26.61 -13.17
N LYS A 2 8.48 26.58 -11.85
CA LYS A 2 9.21 25.68 -10.94
C LYS A 2 8.25 25.03 -9.95
N THR A 3 8.62 23.90 -9.38
CA THR A 3 7.87 23.14 -8.39
C THR A 3 8.78 22.73 -7.24
N HIS A 4 8.24 22.63 -6.04
CA HIS A 4 8.99 22.05 -4.91
C HIS A 4 8.75 20.55 -4.84
N ALA A 5 9.80 19.83 -4.46
CA ALA A 5 9.76 18.39 -4.25
C ALA A 5 10.76 17.96 -3.17
N ILE A 6 10.50 16.81 -2.59
CA ILE A 6 11.48 16.06 -1.80
C ILE A 6 12.27 15.18 -2.76
N VAL A 7 13.60 15.29 -2.74
CA VAL A 7 14.49 14.40 -3.49
C VAL A 7 15.28 13.53 -2.52
N GLN A 8 15.17 12.22 -2.68
CA GLN A 8 16.04 11.29 -1.98
C GLN A 8 17.36 11.17 -2.72
N ARG A 9 18.48 11.57 -2.07
CA ARG A 9 19.84 11.52 -2.60
C ARG A 9 20.60 10.26 -2.22
N GLY A 10 20.05 9.48 -1.31
CA GLY A 10 20.66 8.27 -0.78
C GLY A 10 19.95 7.83 0.51
N PRO A 11 20.43 6.77 1.18
CA PRO A 11 19.88 6.35 2.45
C PRO A 11 19.89 7.48 3.49
N ARG A 12 18.75 7.70 4.15
CA ARG A 12 18.53 8.70 5.20
C ARG A 12 18.91 10.14 4.81
N ARG A 13 18.78 10.46 3.52
CA ARG A 13 19.09 11.79 2.99
C ARG A 13 17.98 12.26 2.04
N LEU A 14 17.07 13.05 2.57
CA LEU A 14 16.01 13.75 1.85
C LEU A 14 16.32 15.24 1.78
N GLU A 15 16.10 15.84 0.63
CA GLU A 15 16.33 17.27 0.39
C GLU A 15 15.05 17.90 -0.17
N TYR A 16 14.60 19.00 0.44
CA TYR A 16 13.54 19.84 -0.11
C TYR A 16 14.15 20.77 -1.16
N VAL A 17 13.80 20.58 -2.42
CA VAL A 17 14.43 21.27 -3.54
C VAL A 17 13.40 21.88 -4.48
N GLN A 18 13.85 22.81 -5.32
CA GLN A 18 13.08 23.40 -6.39
C GLN A 18 13.53 22.82 -7.74
N LEU A 19 12.60 22.22 -8.49
CA LEU A 19 12.81 21.59 -9.79
C LEU A 19 12.09 22.37 -10.91
N PRO A 20 12.57 22.31 -12.16
CA PRO A 20 11.87 22.91 -13.28
C PRO A 20 10.60 22.15 -13.62
N LEU A 21 9.53 22.87 -13.95
CA LEU A 21 8.34 22.29 -14.61
C LEU A 21 8.51 22.37 -16.13
N PRO A 22 8.05 21.37 -16.89
CA PRO A 22 8.04 21.42 -18.35
C PRO A 22 7.14 22.57 -18.83
N GLU A 23 7.67 23.40 -19.74
CA GLU A 23 6.91 24.52 -20.34
C GLU A 23 5.77 23.98 -21.22
N THR A 24 6.02 22.91 -21.96
CA THR A 24 5.06 22.23 -22.82
C THR A 24 4.96 20.76 -22.45
N LEU A 25 3.80 20.16 -22.68
CA LEU A 25 3.58 18.72 -22.52
C LEU A 25 3.60 18.04 -23.89
N ALA A 26 4.10 16.80 -23.95
CA ALA A 26 3.84 15.94 -25.08
C ALA A 26 2.34 15.58 -25.15
N PRO A 27 1.81 15.22 -26.34
CA PRO A 27 0.39 14.89 -26.48
C PRO A 27 -0.09 13.76 -25.56
N ASP A 28 0.82 12.86 -25.13
CA ASP A 28 0.55 11.72 -24.27
C ASP A 28 0.91 11.95 -22.79
N GLU A 29 1.15 13.20 -22.38
CA GLU A 29 1.53 13.54 -21.01
C GLU A 29 0.45 14.32 -20.27
N ALA A 30 0.47 14.25 -18.94
CA ALA A 30 -0.32 15.13 -18.10
C ALA A 30 0.50 15.60 -16.89
N LEU A 31 0.26 16.83 -16.47
CA LEU A 31 0.79 17.40 -15.21
C LEU A 31 -0.31 17.37 -14.16
N VAL A 32 0.00 16.78 -13.03
CA VAL A 32 -0.90 16.71 -11.86
C VAL A 32 -0.36 17.65 -10.79
N ARG A 33 -1.21 18.55 -10.31
CA ARG A 33 -0.97 19.29 -9.07
C ARG A 33 -1.39 18.38 -7.91
N VAL A 34 -0.42 17.96 -7.10
CA VAL A 34 -0.65 17.07 -5.97
C VAL A 34 -1.43 17.81 -4.88
N GLU A 35 -2.45 17.19 -4.33
CA GLU A 35 -3.20 17.67 -3.15
C GLU A 35 -2.74 16.96 -1.89
N GLY A 36 -2.30 15.70 -2.01
CA GLY A 36 -1.71 14.93 -0.92
C GLY A 36 -1.16 13.60 -1.38
N CYS A 37 -0.29 13.04 -0.56
CA CYS A 37 0.30 11.72 -0.78
C CYS A 37 0.42 10.98 0.56
N GLY A 38 -0.12 9.77 0.63
CA GLY A 38 0.03 8.91 1.80
C GLY A 38 1.46 8.42 1.97
N ILE A 39 1.85 8.10 3.20
CA ILE A 39 3.12 7.45 3.54
C ILE A 39 2.89 5.98 3.85
N CYS A 40 3.68 5.13 3.23
CA CYS A 40 3.71 3.69 3.43
C CYS A 40 4.97 3.24 4.19
N GLY A 41 4.94 2.06 4.79
CA GLY A 41 6.13 1.43 5.37
C GLY A 41 7.28 1.27 4.37
N THR A 42 6.98 1.08 3.08
CA THR A 42 7.98 1.00 2.00
C THR A 42 8.75 2.32 1.80
N ASP A 43 8.15 3.48 2.11
CA ASP A 43 8.86 4.77 2.06
C ASP A 43 9.94 4.82 3.14
N TYR A 44 9.66 4.26 4.34
CA TYR A 44 10.68 4.12 5.38
C TYR A 44 11.78 3.11 5.00
N GLU A 45 11.41 1.92 4.52
CA GLU A 45 12.39 0.91 4.06
C GLU A 45 13.32 1.47 2.98
N ARG A 46 12.78 2.31 2.11
CA ARG A 46 13.54 3.01 1.09
C ARG A 46 14.41 4.10 1.68
N TYR A 47 13.83 4.95 2.53
CA TYR A 47 14.56 6.01 3.23
C TYR A 47 15.78 5.45 3.97
N GLU A 48 15.63 4.31 4.62
CA GLU A 48 16.72 3.64 5.36
C GLU A 48 17.72 2.92 4.45
N GLY A 49 17.36 2.60 3.21
CA GLY A 49 18.21 1.90 2.25
C GLY A 49 18.14 0.37 2.33
N SER A 50 17.22 -0.20 3.10
CA SER A 50 17.07 -1.66 3.24
C SER A 50 16.59 -2.36 1.97
N LEU A 51 16.04 -1.62 1.00
CA LEU A 51 15.62 -2.14 -0.32
C LEU A 51 16.73 -2.16 -1.37
N GLY A 52 17.99 -1.89 -1.00
CA GLY A 52 19.15 -1.92 -1.89
C GLY A 52 19.49 -0.57 -2.52
N HIS A 53 20.20 -0.61 -3.66
CA HIS A 53 20.65 0.63 -4.33
C HIS A 53 19.47 1.53 -4.70
N ILE A 54 19.58 2.80 -4.34
CA ILE A 54 18.56 3.82 -4.58
C ILE A 54 19.17 4.89 -5.49
N PRO A 55 18.65 5.06 -6.74
CA PRO A 55 18.96 6.24 -7.53
C PRO A 55 18.38 7.49 -6.88
N GLU A 56 18.83 8.67 -7.28
CA GLU A 56 18.13 9.90 -6.91
C GLU A 56 16.71 9.89 -7.48
N LEU A 57 15.72 10.17 -6.63
CA LEU A 57 14.29 10.09 -6.99
C LEU A 57 13.43 10.99 -6.10
N ILE A 58 12.20 11.25 -6.54
CA ILE A 58 11.16 11.85 -5.71
C ILE A 58 10.34 10.71 -5.09
N PRO A 59 10.29 10.56 -3.74
CA PRO A 59 9.48 9.54 -3.07
C PRO A 59 7.97 9.80 -3.18
N GLY A 60 7.16 8.92 -2.56
CA GLY A 60 5.71 9.04 -2.50
C GLY A 60 5.02 8.33 -3.67
N HIS A 61 4.25 7.29 -3.33
CA HIS A 61 3.60 6.42 -4.31
C HIS A 61 2.09 6.24 -4.03
N GLU A 62 1.51 7.08 -3.18
CA GLU A 62 0.08 7.11 -2.86
C GLU A 62 -0.55 8.49 -3.16
N PRO A 63 -0.26 9.09 -4.36
CA PRO A 63 -0.66 10.46 -4.63
C PRO A 63 -2.12 10.59 -5.05
N VAL A 64 -2.74 11.67 -4.59
CA VAL A 64 -4.01 12.22 -5.07
C VAL A 64 -3.78 13.68 -5.46
N GLY A 65 -4.39 14.12 -6.56
CA GLY A 65 -4.24 15.48 -7.04
C GLY A 65 -5.21 15.82 -8.15
N ARG A 66 -4.99 16.98 -8.77
CA ARG A 66 -5.82 17.47 -9.89
C ARG A 66 -5.00 17.57 -11.16
N ILE A 67 -5.63 17.19 -12.26
CA ILE A 67 -5.06 17.43 -13.59
C ILE A 67 -4.94 18.94 -13.79
N GLU A 68 -3.72 19.45 -13.84
CA GLU A 68 -3.47 20.86 -14.08
C GLU A 68 -3.34 21.18 -15.56
N ARG A 69 -2.61 20.33 -16.29
CA ARG A 69 -2.50 20.39 -17.76
C ARG A 69 -2.51 18.97 -18.32
N ILE A 70 -3.05 18.78 -19.51
CA ILE A 70 -3.11 17.47 -20.16
C ILE A 70 -3.03 17.60 -21.66
N GLY A 71 -2.20 16.76 -22.30
CA GLY A 71 -2.10 16.67 -23.75
C GLY A 71 -3.31 15.92 -24.35
N ASP A 72 -3.64 16.22 -25.62
CA ASP A 72 -4.86 15.72 -26.25
C ASP A 72 -4.96 14.20 -26.28
N SER A 73 -3.87 13.49 -26.59
CA SER A 73 -3.84 12.02 -26.61
C SER A 73 -4.03 11.41 -25.22
N ALA A 74 -3.43 12.02 -24.19
CA ALA A 74 -3.61 11.62 -22.81
C ALA A 74 -5.06 11.87 -22.35
N ALA A 75 -5.62 13.04 -22.65
CA ALA A 75 -7.01 13.39 -22.34
C ALA A 75 -8.01 12.40 -22.93
N GLN A 76 -7.85 12.09 -24.22
CA GLN A 76 -8.71 11.13 -24.91
C GLN A 76 -8.56 9.71 -24.31
N ARG A 77 -7.34 9.25 -24.09
CA ARG A 77 -7.06 7.89 -23.60
C ARG A 77 -7.51 7.68 -22.15
N MET A 78 -7.22 8.62 -21.27
CA MET A 78 -7.60 8.54 -19.87
C MET A 78 -9.02 9.06 -19.60
N GLN A 79 -9.67 9.64 -20.61
CA GLN A 79 -11.00 10.27 -20.49
C GLN A 79 -11.01 11.36 -19.42
N LEU A 80 -9.95 12.16 -19.33
CA LEU A 80 -9.75 13.21 -18.34
C LEU A 80 -9.68 14.59 -18.98
N LYS A 81 -9.91 15.60 -18.17
CA LYS A 81 -9.72 17.02 -18.49
C LYS A 81 -9.05 17.76 -17.35
N GLU A 82 -8.58 18.96 -17.62
CA GLU A 82 -8.08 19.87 -16.60
C GLU A 82 -9.12 20.09 -15.50
N GLY A 83 -8.67 20.11 -14.24
CA GLY A 83 -9.51 20.20 -13.04
C GLY A 83 -9.99 18.85 -12.49
N ASP A 84 -9.98 17.76 -13.27
CA ASP A 84 -10.39 16.45 -12.77
C ASP A 84 -9.48 16.00 -11.61
N ARG A 85 -10.11 15.59 -10.49
CA ARG A 85 -9.41 15.06 -9.31
C ARG A 85 -9.18 13.57 -9.44
N VAL A 86 -7.95 13.12 -9.23
CA VAL A 86 -7.54 11.73 -9.49
C VAL A 86 -6.64 11.17 -8.40
N ALA A 87 -6.83 9.90 -8.06
CA ALA A 87 -5.84 9.07 -7.42
C ALA A 87 -5.06 8.32 -8.49
N VAL A 88 -3.73 8.26 -8.35
CA VAL A 88 -2.84 7.70 -9.38
C VAL A 88 -2.27 6.38 -8.91
N GLN A 89 -2.44 5.31 -9.71
CA GLN A 89 -1.80 4.03 -9.40
C GLN A 89 -0.28 4.17 -9.50
N PRO A 90 0.47 3.60 -8.53
CA PRO A 90 1.92 3.77 -8.47
C PRO A 90 2.68 3.06 -9.59
N HIS A 91 2.05 2.06 -10.23
CA HIS A 91 2.67 1.28 -11.30
C HIS A 91 1.81 1.32 -12.54
N TYR A 92 2.38 1.71 -13.65
CA TYR A 92 1.76 1.55 -14.96
C TYR A 92 2.80 1.14 -16.00
N GLY A 93 2.45 0.12 -16.75
CA GLY A 93 3.37 -0.57 -17.65
C GLY A 93 3.41 0.05 -19.05
N CYS A 94 4.13 -0.59 -19.96
CA CYS A 94 4.22 -0.15 -21.37
C CYS A 94 2.95 -0.44 -22.19
N GLY A 95 2.00 -1.21 -21.65
CA GLY A 95 0.74 -1.57 -22.29
C GLY A 95 0.80 -2.67 -23.37
N VAL A 96 1.99 -3.12 -23.78
CA VAL A 96 2.16 -4.01 -24.96
C VAL A 96 2.97 -5.29 -24.71
N CYS A 97 3.66 -5.43 -23.56
CA CYS A 97 4.34 -6.68 -23.24
C CYS A 97 3.36 -7.71 -22.63
N SER A 98 3.75 -8.99 -22.60
CA SER A 98 2.93 -10.07 -22.06
C SER A 98 2.38 -9.76 -20.66
N TYR A 99 3.24 -9.29 -19.75
CA TYR A 99 2.80 -8.90 -18.41
C TYR A 99 1.73 -7.81 -18.41
N CYS A 100 1.87 -6.80 -19.28
CA CYS A 100 0.87 -5.74 -19.35
C CYS A 100 -0.46 -6.22 -19.94
N VAL A 101 -0.42 -7.08 -20.97
CA VAL A 101 -1.61 -7.66 -21.59
C VAL A 101 -2.36 -8.55 -20.61
N GLU A 102 -1.64 -9.25 -19.73
CA GLU A 102 -2.21 -10.09 -18.66
C GLU A 102 -2.61 -9.31 -17.40
N GLY A 103 -2.46 -7.97 -17.40
CA GLY A 103 -2.78 -7.12 -16.24
C GLY A 103 -1.74 -7.11 -15.12
N MET A 104 -0.59 -7.76 -15.34
CA MET A 104 0.53 -7.82 -14.38
C MET A 104 1.56 -6.71 -14.63
N PHE A 105 1.11 -5.49 -14.86
CA PHE A 105 1.96 -4.34 -15.23
C PHE A 105 3.04 -4.02 -14.18
N GLN A 106 2.85 -4.39 -12.92
CA GLN A 106 3.88 -4.28 -11.86
C GLN A 106 5.14 -5.12 -12.16
N LEU A 107 5.05 -6.11 -13.04
CA LEU A 107 6.17 -6.93 -13.51
C LEU A 107 6.78 -6.44 -14.83
N CYS A 108 6.19 -5.43 -15.48
CA CYS A 108 6.71 -4.87 -16.73
C CYS A 108 8.10 -4.26 -16.53
N ALA A 109 9.06 -4.64 -17.37
CA ALA A 109 10.42 -4.09 -17.32
C ALA A 109 10.51 -2.60 -17.71
N ARG A 110 9.53 -2.09 -18.46
CA ARG A 110 9.43 -0.69 -18.92
C ARG A 110 8.35 0.11 -18.18
N LYS A 111 8.02 -0.28 -16.97
CA LYS A 111 7.01 0.44 -16.17
C LYS A 111 7.56 1.75 -15.65
N ILE A 112 6.70 2.74 -15.50
CA ILE A 112 6.89 3.85 -14.57
C ILE A 112 6.47 3.36 -13.18
N ASN A 113 7.25 3.74 -12.18
CA ASN A 113 7.05 3.33 -10.81
C ASN A 113 7.14 4.57 -9.91
N LEU A 114 5.99 5.13 -9.58
CA LEU A 114 5.94 6.35 -8.78
C LEU A 114 6.67 6.17 -7.44
N GLY A 115 7.44 7.16 -7.06
CA GLY A 115 8.29 7.11 -5.88
C GLY A 115 9.52 6.18 -6.01
N LEU A 116 9.78 5.62 -7.20
CA LEU A 116 10.88 4.69 -7.47
C LEU A 116 11.63 4.97 -8.77
N SER A 117 10.99 5.58 -9.77
CA SER A 117 11.65 5.94 -11.02
C SER A 117 12.68 7.04 -10.78
N PRO A 118 13.87 6.94 -11.41
CA PRO A 118 14.95 7.87 -11.19
C PRO A 118 14.61 9.31 -11.59
N LEU A 119 15.19 10.27 -10.88
CA LEU A 119 15.11 11.70 -11.22
C LEU A 119 15.69 11.99 -12.63
N SER A 120 16.66 11.18 -13.07
CA SER A 120 17.27 11.27 -14.42
C SER A 120 16.39 10.72 -15.54
N GLU A 121 15.27 10.06 -15.24
CA GLU A 121 14.37 9.52 -16.24
C GLU A 121 13.36 10.58 -16.69
N GLY A 122 13.36 10.92 -17.99
CA GLY A 122 12.43 11.90 -18.54
C GLY A 122 12.53 13.27 -17.85
N CYS A 123 11.42 13.78 -17.33
CA CYS A 123 11.36 15.04 -16.58
C CYS A 123 11.68 14.89 -15.08
N GLY A 124 11.85 13.66 -14.57
CA GLY A 124 12.18 13.38 -13.18
C GLY A 124 11.04 13.52 -12.17
N LEU A 125 9.87 13.98 -12.56
CA LEU A 125 8.73 14.27 -11.66
C LEU A 125 7.85 13.02 -11.45
N TRP A 126 8.47 11.92 -10.96
CA TRP A 126 7.82 10.60 -10.83
C TRP A 126 7.49 10.18 -9.39
N GLY A 127 7.10 11.13 -8.53
CA GLY A 127 6.75 10.85 -7.15
C GLY A 127 5.79 11.86 -6.56
N GLY A 128 5.01 11.43 -5.57
CA GLY A 128 3.95 12.22 -4.94
C GLY A 128 4.43 13.16 -3.83
N PHE A 129 5.70 13.06 -3.39
CA PHE A 129 6.24 14.04 -2.43
C PHE A 129 6.77 15.27 -3.18
N ALA A 130 5.86 15.92 -3.89
CA ALA A 130 6.08 17.12 -4.69
C ALA A 130 4.78 17.91 -4.82
N GLU A 131 4.89 19.21 -5.14
CA GLU A 131 3.71 20.01 -5.51
C GLU A 131 3.11 19.56 -6.84
N HIS A 132 3.96 19.04 -7.75
CA HIS A 132 3.54 18.57 -9.08
C HIS A 132 4.23 17.26 -9.44
N MET A 133 3.51 16.41 -10.16
CA MET A 133 4.03 15.18 -10.73
C MET A 133 3.57 14.99 -12.17
N MET A 134 4.34 14.22 -12.93
CA MET A 134 4.01 13.91 -14.31
C MET A 134 3.36 12.56 -14.46
N LEU A 135 2.45 12.46 -15.44
CA LEU A 135 1.88 11.21 -15.91
C LEU A 135 2.20 11.02 -17.39
N LYS A 136 2.41 9.77 -17.79
CA LYS A 136 2.40 9.34 -19.19
C LYS A 136 0.99 8.88 -19.59
N GLY A 137 0.68 8.87 -20.87
CA GLY A 137 -0.64 8.50 -21.39
C GLY A 137 -1.09 7.06 -21.08
N ASN A 138 -0.19 6.22 -20.60
CA ASN A 138 -0.50 4.87 -20.10
C ASN A 138 -0.68 4.80 -18.57
N ALA A 139 -0.66 5.93 -17.87
CA ALA A 139 -0.97 5.99 -16.45
C ALA A 139 -2.40 5.49 -16.20
N ILE A 140 -2.57 4.83 -15.05
CA ILE A 140 -3.86 4.35 -14.60
C ILE A 140 -4.28 5.21 -13.41
N VAL A 141 -5.44 5.83 -13.54
CA VAL A 141 -5.96 6.77 -12.54
C VAL A 141 -7.40 6.44 -12.19
N HIS A 142 -7.82 6.88 -11.02
CA HIS A 142 -9.20 6.76 -10.54
C HIS A 142 -9.73 8.14 -10.20
N ARG A 143 -10.87 8.51 -10.78
CA ARG A 143 -11.54 9.78 -10.43
C ARG A 143 -11.94 9.78 -8.96
N MET A 144 -11.73 10.90 -8.30
CA MET A 144 -12.11 11.12 -6.91
C MET A 144 -13.13 12.26 -6.81
N PRO A 145 -14.17 12.13 -5.98
CA PRO A 145 -15.10 13.24 -5.72
C PRO A 145 -14.38 14.46 -5.14
N ASP A 146 -14.80 15.64 -5.54
CA ASP A 146 -14.27 16.91 -4.99
C ASP A 146 -14.56 17.08 -3.51
N SER A 147 -15.67 16.53 -3.05
CA SER A 147 -16.13 16.62 -1.65
C SER A 147 -15.38 15.69 -0.69
N LEU A 148 -14.59 14.74 -1.21
CA LEU A 148 -13.87 13.78 -0.37
C LEU A 148 -12.66 14.46 0.29
N PRO A 149 -12.49 14.43 1.63
CA PRO A 149 -11.29 14.91 2.31
C PRO A 149 -10.03 14.26 1.71
N ILE A 150 -8.91 14.99 1.69
CA ILE A 150 -7.66 14.47 1.13
C ILE A 150 -7.14 13.28 1.93
N GLU A 151 -7.33 13.31 3.24
CA GLU A 151 -6.96 12.26 4.18
C GLU A 151 -7.66 10.93 3.85
N ASP A 152 -8.91 10.99 3.43
CA ASP A 152 -9.68 9.81 3.02
C ASP A 152 -9.30 9.39 1.59
N ALA A 153 -9.09 10.37 0.70
CA ALA A 153 -8.77 10.09 -0.70
C ALA A 153 -7.46 9.30 -0.85
N VAL A 154 -6.41 9.62 -0.08
CA VAL A 154 -5.12 8.91 -0.12
C VAL A 154 -5.19 7.48 0.45
N MET A 155 -6.29 7.13 1.14
CA MET A 155 -6.53 5.76 1.60
C MET A 155 -6.76 4.76 0.45
N PHE A 156 -6.89 5.24 -0.81
CA PHE A 156 -7.09 4.36 -1.96
C PHE A 156 -5.98 3.31 -2.11
N ASN A 157 -4.75 3.64 -1.76
CA ASN A 157 -3.63 2.71 -1.88
C ASN A 157 -3.61 1.64 -0.77
N PRO A 158 -3.62 1.97 0.53
CA PRO A 158 -3.70 0.95 1.56
C PRO A 158 -4.96 0.08 1.45
N LEU A 159 -6.12 0.65 1.13
CA LEU A 159 -7.34 -0.13 0.89
C LEU A 159 -7.23 -1.00 -0.35
N GLY A 160 -6.66 -0.49 -1.45
CA GLY A 160 -6.37 -1.27 -2.64
C GLY A 160 -5.54 -2.52 -2.33
N ALA A 161 -4.53 -2.38 -1.47
CA ALA A 161 -3.74 -3.52 -0.99
C ALA A 161 -4.59 -4.52 -0.19
N GLY A 162 -5.46 -4.06 0.70
CA GLY A 162 -6.38 -4.92 1.44
C GLY A 162 -7.29 -5.74 0.51
N PHE A 163 -7.90 -5.10 -0.48
CA PHE A 163 -8.72 -5.79 -1.48
C PHE A 163 -7.91 -6.77 -2.33
N GLU A 164 -6.69 -6.40 -2.72
CA GLU A 164 -5.81 -7.29 -3.48
C GLU A 164 -5.45 -8.53 -2.68
N TRP A 165 -5.05 -8.35 -1.43
CA TRP A 165 -4.53 -9.46 -0.64
C TRP A 165 -5.62 -10.33 -0.05
N ALA A 166 -6.70 -9.76 0.48
CA ALA A 166 -7.76 -10.51 1.10
C ALA A 166 -8.75 -11.11 0.08
N ILE A 167 -9.10 -10.38 -0.98
CA ILE A 167 -10.10 -10.87 -1.94
C ILE A 167 -9.43 -11.47 -3.17
N THR A 168 -8.62 -10.69 -3.91
CA THR A 168 -8.11 -11.14 -5.21
C THR A 168 -7.10 -12.27 -5.06
N SER A 169 -6.18 -12.17 -4.11
CA SER A 169 -5.08 -13.14 -3.93
C SER A 169 -5.46 -14.29 -3.00
N ALA A 170 -6.01 -14.01 -1.81
CA ALA A 170 -6.45 -15.05 -0.88
C ALA A 170 -7.71 -15.76 -1.37
N GLY A 171 -8.56 -15.08 -2.15
CA GLY A 171 -9.83 -15.63 -2.61
C GLY A 171 -10.85 -15.76 -1.49
N THR A 172 -10.87 -14.85 -0.53
CA THR A 172 -11.84 -14.85 0.57
C THR A 172 -13.27 -14.82 0.03
N ARG A 173 -14.13 -15.66 0.59
CA ARG A 173 -15.53 -15.86 0.20
C ARG A 173 -16.44 -15.71 1.41
N VAL A 174 -17.74 -15.62 1.14
CA VAL A 174 -18.78 -15.67 2.17
C VAL A 174 -18.62 -16.94 3.00
N GLY A 175 -18.54 -16.78 4.32
CA GLY A 175 -18.42 -17.88 5.27
C GLY A 175 -16.98 -18.32 5.59
N ASP A 176 -15.95 -17.80 4.90
CA ASP A 176 -14.55 -18.14 5.20
C ASP A 176 -14.13 -17.57 6.57
N ASP A 177 -13.28 -18.32 7.27
CA ASP A 177 -12.53 -17.85 8.44
C ASP A 177 -11.17 -17.31 7.99
N VAL A 178 -10.85 -16.07 8.38
CA VAL A 178 -9.67 -15.32 7.92
C VAL A 178 -8.76 -14.95 9.09
N LEU A 179 -7.47 -15.24 8.96
CA LEU A 179 -6.44 -14.80 9.91
C LEU A 179 -5.54 -13.77 9.25
N ILE A 180 -5.33 -12.63 9.90
CA ILE A 180 -4.50 -11.52 9.41
C ILE A 180 -3.38 -11.26 10.40
N PHE A 181 -2.13 -11.39 9.95
CA PHE A 181 -0.95 -11.03 10.72
C PHE A 181 -0.54 -9.59 10.48
N GLY A 182 -0.59 -8.77 11.53
CA GLY A 182 -0.17 -7.37 11.56
C GLY A 182 -1.35 -6.38 11.45
N PRO A 183 -1.55 -5.53 12.49
CA PRO A 183 -2.66 -4.58 12.57
C PRO A 183 -2.29 -3.20 12.02
N GLY A 184 -1.26 -3.09 11.16
CA GLY A 184 -0.90 -1.84 10.49
C GLY A 184 -1.94 -1.43 9.44
N GLN A 185 -1.76 -0.26 8.82
CA GLN A 185 -2.71 0.27 7.83
C GLN A 185 -3.16 -0.77 6.77
N ARG A 186 -2.26 -1.65 6.33
CA ARG A 186 -2.58 -2.67 5.33
C ARG A 186 -3.30 -3.88 5.91
N GLY A 187 -3.02 -4.23 7.16
CA GLY A 187 -3.79 -5.27 7.87
C GLY A 187 -5.22 -4.84 8.15
N LEU A 188 -5.41 -3.59 8.59
CA LEU A 188 -6.75 -3.01 8.75
C LEU A 188 -7.52 -2.94 7.43
N ALA A 189 -6.83 -2.65 6.33
CA ALA A 189 -7.42 -2.71 4.99
C ALA A 189 -7.87 -4.13 4.61
N CYS A 190 -7.11 -5.16 5.02
CA CYS A 190 -7.51 -6.55 4.84
C CYS A 190 -8.76 -6.90 5.68
N VAL A 191 -8.91 -6.32 6.88
CA VAL A 191 -10.13 -6.48 7.69
C VAL A 191 -11.36 -5.97 6.94
N ILE A 192 -11.31 -4.71 6.45
CA ILE A 192 -12.42 -4.12 5.67
C ILE A 192 -12.73 -5.00 4.44
N ALA A 193 -11.70 -5.43 3.72
CA ALA A 193 -11.87 -6.27 2.54
C ALA A 193 -12.50 -7.63 2.89
N ALA A 194 -12.10 -8.28 3.99
CA ALA A 194 -12.66 -9.53 4.46
C ALA A 194 -14.13 -9.38 4.90
N VAL A 195 -14.46 -8.27 5.60
CA VAL A 195 -15.88 -7.95 5.93
C VAL A 195 -16.72 -7.82 4.67
N ILE A 196 -16.25 -7.06 3.67
CA ILE A 196 -16.95 -6.87 2.38
C ILE A 196 -17.08 -8.20 1.63
N ALA A 197 -16.09 -9.10 1.73
CA ALA A 197 -16.17 -10.44 1.14
C ALA A 197 -17.16 -11.36 1.84
N GLY A 198 -17.67 -11.00 3.03
CA GLY A 198 -18.61 -11.80 3.81
C GLY A 198 -17.93 -12.90 4.63
N ALA A 199 -16.68 -12.69 5.06
CA ALA A 199 -16.00 -13.62 5.97
C ALA A 199 -16.83 -13.85 7.24
N ASN A 200 -16.84 -15.09 7.73
CA ASN A 200 -17.57 -15.48 8.94
C ASN A 200 -16.82 -15.02 10.20
N ARG A 201 -15.52 -15.26 10.22
CA ARG A 201 -14.65 -14.91 11.33
C ARG A 201 -13.40 -14.21 10.80
N ILE A 202 -13.01 -13.13 11.43
CA ILE A 202 -11.83 -12.35 11.09
C ILE A 202 -11.00 -12.17 12.34
N VAL A 203 -9.84 -12.84 12.41
CA VAL A 203 -8.89 -12.75 13.51
C VAL A 203 -7.70 -11.90 13.09
N VAL A 204 -7.33 -10.92 13.90
CA VAL A 204 -6.17 -10.05 13.65
C VAL A 204 -5.16 -10.21 14.76
N THR A 205 -3.88 -10.42 14.40
CA THR A 205 -2.80 -10.50 15.39
C THR A 205 -1.91 -9.26 15.35
N GLY A 206 -1.38 -8.89 16.49
CA GLY A 206 -0.41 -7.79 16.63
C GLY A 206 0.42 -7.96 17.90
N LEU A 207 1.36 -7.07 18.12
CA LEU A 207 2.14 -7.05 19.38
C LEU A 207 1.37 -6.32 20.48
N GLN A 208 1.77 -6.52 21.75
CA GLN A 208 1.20 -5.78 22.89
C GLN A 208 1.21 -4.24 22.68
N LYS A 209 2.26 -3.72 22.06
CA LYS A 209 2.37 -2.30 21.73
C LYS A 209 1.35 -1.82 20.70
N ASP A 210 0.76 -2.73 19.93
CA ASP A 210 -0.21 -2.41 18.88
C ASP A 210 -1.67 -2.40 19.40
N ALA A 211 -1.89 -2.32 20.72
CA ALA A 211 -3.21 -2.41 21.34
C ALA A 211 -4.24 -1.45 20.71
N TYR A 212 -3.85 -0.20 20.43
CA TYR A 212 -4.71 0.77 19.72
C TYR A 212 -5.14 0.28 18.34
N LYS A 213 -4.20 -0.28 17.56
CA LYS A 213 -4.46 -0.77 16.21
C LYS A 213 -5.32 -2.04 16.22
N LEU A 214 -5.14 -2.88 17.24
CA LEU A 214 -5.98 -4.06 17.47
C LEU A 214 -7.43 -3.67 17.82
N GLU A 215 -7.62 -2.65 18.64
CA GLU A 215 -8.96 -2.15 18.95
C GLU A 215 -9.61 -1.50 17.70
N LEU A 216 -8.84 -0.76 16.90
CA LEU A 216 -9.31 -0.25 15.62
C LEU A 216 -9.69 -1.39 14.67
N ALA A 217 -8.96 -2.51 14.65
CA ALA A 217 -9.36 -3.69 13.87
C ALA A 217 -10.73 -4.22 14.30
N ARG A 218 -11.05 -4.24 15.61
CA ARG A 218 -12.39 -4.62 16.10
C ARG A 218 -13.47 -3.67 15.58
N SER A 219 -13.25 -2.37 15.67
CA SER A 219 -14.22 -1.38 15.21
C SER A 219 -14.48 -1.46 13.70
N LEU A 220 -13.50 -1.97 12.93
CA LEU A 220 -13.61 -2.19 11.49
C LEU A 220 -14.23 -3.55 11.12
N GLY A 221 -14.53 -4.41 12.10
CA GLY A 221 -15.23 -5.66 11.90
C GLY A 221 -14.41 -6.93 12.14
N ALA A 222 -13.21 -6.82 12.72
CA ALA A 222 -12.52 -8.02 13.22
C ALA A 222 -13.32 -8.65 14.37
N THR A 223 -13.60 -9.94 14.27
CA THR A 223 -14.38 -10.67 15.27
C THR A 223 -13.54 -10.96 16.52
N GLU A 224 -12.22 -11.09 16.35
CA GLU A 224 -11.27 -11.38 17.41
C GLU A 224 -9.93 -10.69 17.13
N VAL A 225 -9.24 -10.28 18.19
CA VAL A 225 -7.86 -9.79 18.08
C VAL A 225 -6.99 -10.50 19.11
N VAL A 226 -5.75 -10.83 18.72
CA VAL A 226 -4.81 -11.56 19.54
C VAL A 226 -3.51 -10.78 19.66
N ALA A 227 -3.14 -10.40 20.87
CA ALA A 227 -1.81 -9.85 21.15
C ALA A 227 -0.82 -11.00 21.31
N VAL A 228 0.21 -11.04 20.44
CA VAL A 228 1.26 -12.06 20.48
C VAL A 228 2.50 -11.54 21.19
N ASP A 229 3.21 -12.45 21.85
CA ASP A 229 4.51 -12.18 22.47
C ASP A 229 5.62 -12.71 21.54
N PRO A 230 6.45 -11.83 20.95
CA PRO A 230 7.55 -12.28 20.10
C PRO A 230 8.65 -13.07 20.85
N ALA A 231 8.71 -12.98 22.18
CA ALA A 231 9.60 -13.78 23.02
C ALA A 231 9.07 -15.20 23.26
N ASP A 232 7.79 -15.43 22.98
CA ASP A 232 7.12 -16.73 23.10
C ASP A 232 6.47 -17.14 21.76
N PRO A 233 7.21 -17.83 20.88
CA PRO A 233 6.70 -18.27 19.59
C PRO A 233 5.43 -19.14 19.67
N ALA A 234 5.15 -19.78 20.79
CA ALA A 234 3.97 -20.60 20.99
C ALA A 234 2.74 -19.80 21.50
N SER A 235 2.89 -18.50 21.76
CA SER A 235 1.81 -17.67 22.32
C SER A 235 0.56 -17.67 21.44
N LEU A 236 0.73 -17.53 20.12
CA LEU A 236 -0.37 -17.55 19.18
C LEU A 236 -1.03 -18.93 19.06
N ALA A 237 -0.22 -20.00 18.97
CA ALA A 237 -0.73 -21.35 18.88
C ALA A 237 -1.60 -21.72 20.09
N ARG A 238 -1.21 -21.27 21.30
CA ARG A 238 -2.02 -21.46 22.51
C ARG A 238 -3.30 -20.63 22.50
N ALA A 239 -3.22 -19.36 22.06
CA ALA A 239 -4.41 -18.51 21.98
C ALA A 239 -5.45 -19.00 20.97
N LEU A 240 -4.99 -19.66 19.90
CA LEU A 240 -5.84 -20.18 18.80
C LEU A 240 -5.87 -21.71 18.77
N GLU A 241 -5.70 -22.37 19.91
CA GLU A 241 -5.67 -23.85 20.00
C GLU A 241 -6.90 -24.49 19.36
N GLY A 242 -6.66 -25.47 18.49
CA GLY A 242 -7.71 -26.17 17.76
C GLY A 242 -8.38 -25.37 16.64
N GLN A 243 -8.04 -24.11 16.46
CA GLN A 243 -8.62 -23.28 15.40
C GLN A 243 -7.87 -23.46 14.08
N ARG A 244 -8.62 -23.36 12.95
CA ARG A 244 -8.06 -23.38 11.60
C ARG A 244 -8.75 -22.30 10.76
N PHE A 245 -8.03 -21.81 9.74
CA PHE A 245 -8.47 -20.70 8.90
C PHE A 245 -8.47 -21.08 7.43
N ASP A 246 -9.48 -20.64 6.69
CA ASP A 246 -9.56 -20.79 5.25
C ASP A 246 -8.49 -19.97 4.55
N ARG A 247 -8.28 -18.77 5.04
CA ARG A 247 -7.35 -17.78 4.48
C ARG A 247 -6.46 -17.20 5.57
N VAL A 248 -5.17 -17.16 5.29
CA VAL A 248 -4.19 -16.53 6.17
C VAL A 248 -3.42 -15.48 5.38
N ILE A 249 -3.36 -14.25 5.91
CA ILE A 249 -2.76 -13.11 5.21
C ILE A 249 -1.65 -12.53 6.10
N ASP A 250 -0.41 -12.64 5.65
CA ASP A 250 0.74 -12.09 6.36
C ASP A 250 1.17 -10.76 5.73
N VAL A 251 0.89 -9.67 6.44
CA VAL A 251 1.32 -8.31 6.08
C VAL A 251 2.44 -7.78 6.98
N THR A 252 2.97 -8.60 7.89
CA THR A 252 4.02 -8.18 8.82
C THR A 252 5.35 -7.98 8.10
N PRO A 253 6.07 -6.88 8.36
CA PRO A 253 7.43 -6.74 7.85
C PRO A 253 8.41 -7.54 8.72
N VAL A 254 9.51 -7.96 8.14
CA VAL A 254 10.71 -8.48 8.83
C VAL A 254 10.52 -9.81 9.56
N ALA A 255 9.48 -9.99 10.38
CA ALA A 255 9.26 -11.20 11.17
C ALA A 255 8.98 -12.43 10.29
N THR A 256 9.62 -13.54 10.60
CA THR A 256 9.44 -14.82 9.86
C THR A 256 8.54 -15.82 10.59
N GLN A 257 8.36 -15.67 11.91
CA GLN A 257 7.47 -16.51 12.70
C GLN A 257 6.02 -16.55 12.16
N PRO A 258 5.41 -15.43 11.71
CA PRO A 258 4.08 -15.46 11.11
C PRO A 258 3.91 -16.42 9.93
N ILE A 259 4.99 -16.72 9.19
CA ILE A 259 4.93 -17.69 8.08
C ILE A 259 4.79 -19.12 8.62
N LEU A 260 5.51 -19.45 9.69
CA LEU A 260 5.41 -20.77 10.34
C LEU A 260 4.04 -20.93 11.01
N ASP A 261 3.57 -19.89 11.69
CA ASP A 261 2.23 -19.87 12.30
C ASP A 261 1.13 -19.99 11.25
N ALA A 262 1.30 -19.33 10.09
CA ALA A 262 0.36 -19.44 8.98
C ALA A 262 0.21 -20.89 8.48
N ILE A 263 1.33 -21.61 8.31
CA ILE A 263 1.33 -23.02 7.90
C ILE A 263 0.65 -23.90 8.97
N ALA A 264 0.89 -23.61 10.25
CA ALA A 264 0.31 -24.36 11.35
C ALA A 264 -1.21 -24.11 11.54
N LEU A 265 -1.71 -22.93 11.17
CA LEU A 265 -3.07 -22.48 11.43
C LEU A 265 -3.98 -22.51 10.18
N VAL A 266 -3.44 -22.58 8.98
CA VAL A 266 -4.25 -22.76 7.78
C VAL A 266 -4.89 -24.16 7.79
N ARG A 267 -6.13 -24.27 7.34
CA ARG A 267 -6.77 -25.59 7.19
C ARG A 267 -6.25 -26.33 5.96
N PRO A 268 -6.41 -27.64 5.88
CA PRO A 268 -6.21 -28.37 4.63
C PRO A 268 -7.00 -27.74 3.46
N GLY A 269 -6.36 -27.57 2.32
CA GLY A 269 -6.92 -26.87 1.15
C GLY A 269 -7.04 -25.34 1.31
N GLY A 270 -6.47 -24.75 2.35
CA GLY A 270 -6.48 -23.30 2.57
C GLY A 270 -5.40 -22.56 1.81
N THR A 271 -5.46 -21.23 1.87
CA THR A 271 -4.53 -20.33 1.14
C THR A 271 -3.82 -19.40 2.11
N ILE A 272 -2.50 -19.29 1.95
CA ILE A 272 -1.64 -18.33 2.65
C ILE A 272 -1.18 -17.26 1.67
N VAL A 273 -1.36 -15.98 2.00
CA VAL A 273 -0.86 -14.84 1.23
C VAL A 273 0.29 -14.18 1.97
N LEU A 274 1.44 -14.09 1.32
CA LEU A 274 2.64 -13.40 1.82
C LEU A 274 2.77 -12.06 1.11
N ALA A 275 2.50 -10.97 1.82
CA ALA A 275 2.54 -9.61 1.29
C ALA A 275 3.58 -8.71 2.00
N GLY A 276 3.91 -8.98 3.26
CA GLY A 276 4.95 -8.28 4.00
C GLY A 276 6.36 -8.76 3.64
N LEU A 277 7.25 -7.81 3.28
CA LEU A 277 8.65 -8.14 2.96
C LEU A 277 9.44 -8.53 4.22
N LYS A 278 10.25 -9.60 4.12
CA LYS A 278 11.05 -10.11 5.24
C LYS A 278 12.52 -9.67 5.21
N GLY A 279 12.93 -8.98 4.15
CA GLY A 279 14.33 -8.63 3.87
C GLY A 279 15.09 -9.75 3.13
N ASN A 280 16.21 -9.38 2.50
CA ASN A 280 16.90 -10.26 1.55
C ASN A 280 17.72 -11.39 2.19
N THR A 281 17.93 -11.36 3.51
CA THR A 281 18.80 -12.29 4.23
C THR A 281 18.05 -13.29 5.12
N ARG A 282 16.74 -13.13 5.25
CA ARG A 282 15.94 -13.98 6.13
C ARG A 282 15.40 -15.19 5.38
N THR A 283 15.46 -16.34 6.05
CA THR A 283 14.97 -17.62 5.53
C THR A 283 14.00 -18.24 6.50
N VAL A 284 13.09 -19.07 5.98
CA VAL A 284 12.17 -19.89 6.75
C VAL A 284 12.38 -21.33 6.39
N ALA A 285 12.64 -22.19 7.38
CA ALA A 285 12.67 -23.63 7.17
C ALA A 285 11.24 -24.18 7.25
N LEU A 286 10.81 -24.88 6.23
CA LEU A 286 9.52 -25.56 6.17
C LEU A 286 9.66 -26.98 5.68
N ARG A 287 8.73 -27.86 6.04
CA ARG A 287 8.65 -29.21 5.50
C ARG A 287 7.72 -29.19 4.29
N PRO A 288 8.22 -29.51 3.08
CA PRO A 288 7.38 -29.48 1.87
C PRO A 288 6.18 -30.43 1.96
N ASP A 289 6.33 -31.57 2.64
CA ASP A 289 5.27 -32.56 2.78
C ASP A 289 4.04 -32.02 3.52
N ASP A 290 4.22 -31.07 4.46
CA ASP A 290 3.09 -30.43 5.14
C ASP A 290 2.20 -29.67 4.14
N LEU A 291 2.81 -29.06 3.11
CA LEU A 291 2.07 -28.35 2.06
C LEU A 291 1.38 -29.31 1.10
N VAL A 292 2.09 -30.40 0.72
CA VAL A 292 1.57 -31.38 -0.24
C VAL A 292 0.43 -32.18 0.35
N MET A 293 0.61 -32.70 1.57
CA MET A 293 -0.39 -33.57 2.22
C MET A 293 -1.68 -32.83 2.54
N ASP A 294 -1.59 -31.56 2.92
CA ASP A 294 -2.75 -30.73 3.26
C ASP A 294 -3.24 -29.90 2.07
N GLY A 295 -2.59 -29.95 0.91
CA GLY A 295 -2.98 -29.17 -0.28
C GLY A 295 -2.96 -27.65 -0.04
N ILE A 296 -2.00 -27.16 0.74
CA ILE A 296 -1.88 -25.75 1.10
C ILE A 296 -1.34 -24.93 -0.07
N GLU A 297 -1.98 -23.82 -0.38
CA GLU A 297 -1.50 -22.86 -1.37
C GLU A 297 -0.77 -21.68 -0.69
N ILE A 298 0.47 -21.39 -1.12
CA ILE A 298 1.21 -20.19 -0.67
C ILE A 298 1.41 -19.26 -1.85
N LYS A 299 0.94 -18.01 -1.71
CA LYS A 299 1.03 -16.97 -2.73
C LYS A 299 1.88 -15.80 -2.25
N GLY A 300 3.00 -15.51 -2.93
CA GLY A 300 3.68 -14.23 -2.83
C GLY A 300 2.96 -13.18 -3.66
N VAL A 301 2.65 -12.02 -3.09
CA VAL A 301 1.91 -10.96 -3.78
C VAL A 301 2.74 -9.70 -3.92
N ARG A 302 2.81 -9.17 -5.14
CA ARG A 302 3.50 -7.93 -5.47
C ARG A 302 2.58 -6.99 -6.24
N GLY A 303 2.42 -5.78 -5.72
CA GLY A 303 1.58 -4.74 -6.34
C GLY A 303 0.09 -4.95 -6.08
N ILE A 304 -0.71 -4.13 -6.74
CA ILE A 304 -2.17 -4.06 -6.56
C ILE A 304 -2.78 -3.97 -7.96
N SER A 305 -3.79 -4.78 -8.25
CA SER A 305 -4.48 -4.76 -9.53
C SER A 305 -5.39 -3.53 -9.66
N THR A 306 -5.63 -3.08 -10.89
CA THR A 306 -6.57 -1.99 -11.18
C THR A 306 -7.97 -2.29 -10.64
N ARG A 307 -8.39 -3.57 -10.64
CA ARG A 307 -9.65 -4.00 -10.04
C ARG A 307 -9.71 -3.71 -8.55
N SER A 308 -8.65 -4.04 -7.82
CA SER A 308 -8.58 -3.84 -6.36
C SER A 308 -8.53 -2.35 -5.99
N TYR A 309 -7.85 -1.52 -6.78
CA TYR A 309 -7.95 -0.06 -6.64
C TYR A 309 -9.37 0.45 -6.89
N GLY A 310 -10.05 -0.05 -7.92
CA GLY A 310 -11.45 0.31 -8.19
C GLY A 310 -12.40 -0.08 -7.06
N LEU A 311 -12.16 -1.22 -6.38
CA LEU A 311 -12.90 -1.62 -5.17
C LEU A 311 -12.62 -0.66 -4.01
N ALA A 312 -11.37 -0.30 -3.77
CA ALA A 312 -10.97 0.63 -2.73
C ALA A 312 -11.63 2.00 -2.91
N VAL A 313 -11.58 2.56 -4.12
CA VAL A 313 -12.22 3.85 -4.43
C VAL A 313 -13.73 3.80 -4.18
N ARG A 314 -14.40 2.72 -4.58
CA ARG A 314 -15.82 2.54 -4.28
C ARG A 314 -16.11 2.46 -2.78
N ALA A 315 -15.27 1.75 -2.02
CA ALA A 315 -15.43 1.65 -0.57
C ALA A 315 -15.26 3.01 0.11
N ILE A 316 -14.25 3.81 -0.30
CA ILE A 316 -14.06 5.16 0.21
C ILE A 316 -15.26 6.05 -0.13
N CYS A 317 -15.69 6.06 -1.39
CA CYS A 317 -16.77 6.91 -1.86
C CYS A 317 -18.16 6.49 -1.33
N SER A 318 -18.28 5.29 -0.76
CA SER A 318 -19.56 4.83 -0.19
C SER A 318 -19.94 5.56 1.10
N GLY A 319 -18.96 6.13 1.81
CA GLY A 319 -19.16 6.74 3.13
C GLY A 319 -19.50 5.71 4.24
N ALA A 320 -19.35 4.42 3.97
CA ALA A 320 -19.68 3.36 4.93
C ALA A 320 -18.61 3.17 6.02
N TYR A 321 -17.41 3.73 5.82
CA TYR A 321 -16.30 3.60 6.74
C TYR A 321 -15.82 4.98 7.19
N ASP A 322 -15.59 5.12 8.48
CA ASP A 322 -14.95 6.30 9.08
C ASP A 322 -13.44 6.05 9.18
N PHE A 323 -12.66 6.82 8.43
CA PHE A 323 -11.20 6.73 8.44
C PHE A 323 -10.54 7.72 9.42
N SER A 324 -11.31 8.54 10.15
CA SER A 324 -10.78 9.56 11.06
C SER A 324 -9.85 9.00 12.15
N ALA A 325 -10.19 7.84 12.71
CA ALA A 325 -9.36 7.14 13.69
C ALA A 325 -8.12 6.46 13.07
N TRP A 326 -8.11 6.29 11.74
CA TRP A 326 -7.00 5.69 11.02
C TRP A 326 -5.98 6.73 10.59
N HIS A 327 -6.47 7.91 10.15
CA HIS A 327 -5.62 9.01 9.75
C HIS A 327 -5.08 9.74 11.01
N THR A 328 -3.77 9.70 11.22
CA THR A 328 -3.16 10.19 12.46
C THR A 328 -2.44 11.53 12.31
N HIS A 329 -1.90 11.83 11.12
CA HIS A 329 -1.12 13.05 10.90
C HIS A 329 -1.31 13.57 9.48
N THR A 330 -1.45 14.91 9.35
CA THR A 330 -1.26 15.66 8.10
C THR A 330 -0.03 16.54 8.27
N MET A 331 0.97 16.40 7.39
CA MET A 331 2.24 17.09 7.51
C MET A 331 2.62 17.79 6.20
N ALA A 332 3.29 18.93 6.30
CA ALA A 332 3.72 19.67 5.12
C ALA A 332 4.83 18.92 4.36
N LEU A 333 4.91 19.12 3.05
CA LEU A 333 5.91 18.51 2.16
C LEU A 333 7.34 18.67 2.67
N LYS A 334 7.72 19.86 3.17
CA LYS A 334 9.05 20.13 3.72
C LYS A 334 9.40 19.26 4.93
N ASP A 335 8.40 18.73 5.63
CA ASP A 335 8.55 17.90 6.83
C ASP A 335 8.47 16.40 6.54
N ALA A 336 8.52 15.98 5.27
CA ALA A 336 8.35 14.59 4.83
C ALA A 336 9.34 13.61 5.50
N GLU A 337 10.60 14.02 5.74
CA GLU A 337 11.56 13.18 6.45
C GLU A 337 11.13 12.93 7.90
N LEU A 338 10.66 13.97 8.58
CA LEU A 338 10.12 13.84 9.94
C LEU A 338 8.89 12.89 9.94
N ALA A 339 8.00 13.05 8.98
CA ALA A 339 6.80 12.22 8.84
C ALA A 339 7.13 10.73 8.63
N ILE A 340 8.10 10.41 7.79
CA ILE A 340 8.59 9.04 7.59
C ILE A 340 9.15 8.46 8.89
N ARG A 341 9.91 9.23 9.64
CA ARG A 341 10.51 8.80 10.92
C ARG A 341 9.48 8.65 12.03
N ILE A 342 8.42 9.47 12.03
CA ILE A 342 7.27 9.31 12.93
C ILE A 342 6.57 7.98 12.62
N LEU A 343 6.23 7.71 11.34
CA LEU A 343 5.56 6.48 10.93
C LEU A 343 6.36 5.23 11.33
N ALA A 344 7.68 5.31 11.26
CA ALA A 344 8.59 4.22 11.67
C ALA A 344 8.74 4.07 13.19
N GLY A 345 8.22 5.03 14.00
CA GLY A 345 8.37 5.04 15.45
C GLY A 345 9.76 5.49 15.96
N GLU A 346 10.60 6.06 15.07
CA GLU A 346 11.88 6.66 15.49
C GLU A 346 11.70 7.98 16.25
N VAL A 347 10.66 8.71 15.92
CA VAL A 347 10.30 9.97 16.56
C VAL A 347 8.87 9.85 17.07
N ARG A 348 8.64 10.24 18.32
CA ARG A 348 7.30 10.30 18.94
C ARG A 348 6.81 11.73 18.91
N GLN A 349 5.78 11.98 18.11
CA GLN A 349 5.11 13.27 18.02
C GLN A 349 3.64 13.04 17.66
N GLY A 350 2.73 13.57 18.47
CA GLY A 350 1.29 13.37 18.30
C GLY A 350 0.79 11.97 18.71
N PRO A 351 -0.32 11.51 18.13
CA PRO A 351 -0.88 10.19 18.42
C PRO A 351 0.02 9.06 17.90
N GLU A 352 -0.29 7.81 18.33
CA GLU A 352 0.40 6.62 17.78
C GLU A 352 0.23 6.57 16.25
N PRO A 353 1.32 6.53 15.48
CA PRO A 353 1.23 6.67 14.02
C PRO A 353 0.62 5.43 13.37
N LEU A 354 -0.32 5.67 12.46
CA LEU A 354 -0.93 4.61 11.67
C LEU A 354 -0.93 4.97 10.18
N HIS A 355 -1.55 6.10 9.80
CA HIS A 355 -1.51 6.64 8.45
C HIS A 355 -1.17 8.14 8.51
N ILE A 356 -0.25 8.55 7.65
CA ILE A 356 0.23 9.95 7.56
C ILE A 356 0.07 10.43 6.12
N THR A 357 -0.47 11.62 5.95
CA THR A 357 -0.59 12.30 4.66
C THR A 357 0.40 13.47 4.58
N ILE A 358 1.18 13.52 3.50
CA ILE A 358 1.97 14.68 3.13
C ILE A 358 1.13 15.57 2.23
N VAL A 359 1.08 16.87 2.55
CA VAL A 359 0.42 17.90 1.75
C VAL A 359 1.46 18.93 1.30
N PRO A 360 1.37 19.40 0.04
CA PRO A 360 2.27 20.41 -0.51
C PRO A 360 2.23 21.74 0.23
#